data_c36e2a523eaf3a212fe971be621418a5
#
_entry.id   c36e2a523eaf3a212fe971be621418a5
#
_cell.length_a   1.000
_cell.length_b   1.000
_cell.length_c   1.000
_cell.angle_alpha   90.00
_cell.angle_beta   90.00
_cell.angle_gamma   90.00
#
_symmetry.space_group_name_H-M   'P 1'
#
loop_
_entity.id
_entity.type
_entity.pdbx_description
1 polymer ?
#
loop_
_entity_poly.entity_id
_entity_poly.type
_entity_poly.pdbx_seq_one_letter_code
_entity_poly.pdbx_strand_id
1 'polypeptide(L)'
;MYQPDELRTSASEPTEDESCELDWTLALAGGEGVRLSEYVQRRFGRRIPKQYCCLLGEHSMLEHTLERLNKLTPPSRTLTVIGTDHGPIAAPQLAGRSDHVFRQPGARDTAVALYVALAMIRRWHPNATVTVTPTDHYVVPSARYVDQVRIARGVARRLRDSVVVLGVPPTEPDPELGYLALGERLTEVPLIRRVVGFVEKPAPSRAEQVIADGGLWNTMVACGTVDALWELGRQAEPQLIDILDSFVPLVGTRDETDAIEYIYRAMLPVSLSRDVFERAPERLVAQQLDGVDWSDWGRPERIESVLAVRRSRALVPSRAYAP
;
A
#
# COMPACT_ATOMS: atom_id res chain seq x y z
N MET A 1 -7.64 -12.29 59.61
CA MET A 1 -6.75 -11.21 59.10
C MET A 1 -6.06 -11.79 57.91
N TYR A 2 -6.64 -11.62 56.73
CA TYR A 2 -6.14 -12.16 55.47
C TYR A 2 -5.90 -10.97 54.56
N GLN A 3 -4.64 -10.70 54.24
CA GLN A 3 -4.26 -9.67 53.28
C GLN A 3 -4.22 -10.32 51.90
N PRO A 4 -4.83 -9.72 50.84
CA PRO A 4 -4.54 -10.06 49.47
C PRO A 4 -3.62 -8.97 48.91
N ASP A 5 -2.35 -9.30 48.75
CA ASP A 5 -1.43 -8.43 48.03
C ASP A 5 -0.76 -9.20 46.88
N GLU A 6 -0.72 -8.49 45.75
CA GLU A 6 0.24 -8.60 44.69
C GLU A 6 0.22 -9.81 43.74
N LEU A 7 -0.50 -9.67 42.64
CA LEU A 7 -0.01 -10.10 41.32
C LEU A 7 -0.56 -9.16 40.25
N ARG A 8 -0.05 -7.92 40.22
CA ARG A 8 -0.01 -7.15 39.01
C ARG A 8 1.18 -7.67 38.18
N THR A 9 0.95 -8.62 37.31
CA THR A 9 1.85 -8.90 36.20
C THR A 9 1.84 -7.70 35.30
N SER A 10 2.88 -6.87 35.38
CA SER A 10 3.21 -5.88 34.34
C SER A 10 3.41 -6.66 33.05
N ALA A 11 2.49 -6.54 32.11
CA ALA A 11 2.75 -6.94 30.75
C ALA A 11 3.95 -6.08 30.27
N SER A 12 5.11 -6.71 30.14
CA SER A 12 6.28 -6.09 29.52
C SER A 12 5.90 -5.67 28.11
N GLU A 13 6.25 -4.44 27.73
CA GLU A 13 6.16 -4.02 26.33
C GLU A 13 6.95 -5.04 25.48
N PRO A 14 6.39 -5.51 24.35
CA PRO A 14 7.08 -6.47 23.49
C PRO A 14 8.41 -5.84 23.01
N THR A 15 9.46 -6.63 23.05
CA THR A 15 10.77 -6.22 22.54
C THR A 15 10.67 -5.89 21.04
N GLU A 16 11.56 -5.05 20.49
CA GLU A 16 11.55 -4.67 19.06
C GLU A 16 11.52 -5.90 18.14
N ASP A 17 12.13 -7.00 18.55
CA ASP A 17 12.18 -8.27 17.81
C ASP A 17 10.81 -8.99 17.78
N GLU A 18 10.09 -9.01 18.92
CA GLU A 18 8.73 -9.58 19.00
C GLU A 18 7.70 -8.75 18.23
N SER A 19 7.90 -7.42 18.15
CA SER A 19 7.00 -6.54 17.37
C SER A 19 7.15 -6.74 15.86
N CYS A 20 8.34 -7.13 15.40
CA CYS A 20 8.61 -7.45 13.98
C CYS A 20 7.93 -8.73 13.53
N GLU A 21 7.65 -9.67 14.44
CA GLU A 21 6.97 -10.94 14.12
C GLU A 21 5.49 -10.78 13.75
N LEU A 22 4.89 -9.63 14.06
CA LEU A 22 3.49 -9.34 13.75
C LEU A 22 3.28 -8.49 12.47
N ASP A 23 4.36 -8.19 11.74
CA ASP A 23 4.26 -7.37 10.52
C ASP A 23 3.85 -8.18 9.31
N TRP A 24 2.88 -7.64 8.54
CA TRP A 24 2.44 -8.16 7.27
C TRP A 24 2.62 -7.15 6.13
N THR A 25 2.88 -7.66 4.93
CA THR A 25 2.78 -6.88 3.68
C THR A 25 1.60 -7.37 2.87
N LEU A 26 0.72 -6.45 2.50
CA LEU A 26 -0.40 -6.66 1.58
C LEU A 26 -0.10 -5.90 0.27
N ALA A 27 0.32 -6.65 -0.74
CA ALA A 27 0.73 -6.12 -2.04
C ALA A 27 -0.43 -6.19 -3.04
N LEU A 28 -0.80 -5.05 -3.63
CA LEU A 28 -1.92 -4.94 -4.55
C LEU A 28 -1.43 -4.99 -6.01
N ALA A 29 -1.59 -6.13 -6.65
CA ALA A 29 -1.18 -6.43 -8.03
C ALA A 29 -2.36 -6.84 -8.93
N GLY A 30 -3.60 -6.53 -8.53
CA GLY A 30 -4.81 -6.96 -9.24
C GLY A 30 -5.28 -6.05 -10.37
N GLY A 31 -4.64 -4.88 -10.58
CA GLY A 31 -5.04 -3.90 -11.58
C GLY A 31 -4.71 -4.33 -13.02
N GLU A 32 -5.62 -4.04 -13.96
CA GLU A 32 -5.48 -4.39 -15.39
C GLU A 32 -4.49 -3.46 -16.15
N GLY A 33 -4.13 -2.31 -15.60
CA GLY A 33 -3.18 -1.38 -16.21
C GLY A 33 -3.65 -0.79 -17.54
N VAL A 34 -4.95 -0.60 -17.74
CA VAL A 34 -5.58 -0.21 -19.01
C VAL A 34 -4.98 1.06 -19.62
N ARG A 35 -4.65 2.08 -18.79
CA ARG A 35 -4.09 3.36 -19.24
C ARG A 35 -2.77 3.23 -20.02
N LEU A 36 -1.98 2.22 -19.70
CA LEU A 36 -0.68 1.95 -20.33
C LEU A 36 -0.71 0.80 -21.34
N SER A 37 -1.86 0.20 -21.62
CA SER A 37 -1.96 -1.03 -22.42
C SER A 37 -1.35 -0.87 -23.82
N GLU A 38 -1.54 0.28 -24.49
CA GLU A 38 -0.94 0.55 -25.80
C GLU A 38 0.57 0.76 -25.73
N TYR A 39 1.06 1.45 -24.71
CA TYR A 39 2.48 1.63 -24.46
C TYR A 39 3.17 0.30 -24.22
N VAL A 40 2.59 -0.54 -23.36
CA VAL A 40 3.09 -1.88 -23.07
C VAL A 40 3.07 -2.77 -24.31
N GLN A 41 1.97 -2.76 -25.08
CA GLN A 41 1.86 -3.50 -26.34
C GLN A 41 2.95 -3.11 -27.34
N ARG A 42 3.22 -1.81 -27.51
CA ARG A 42 4.30 -1.33 -28.39
C ARG A 42 5.69 -1.74 -27.92
N ARG A 43 5.91 -1.72 -26.60
CA ARG A 43 7.23 -1.97 -26.01
C ARG A 43 7.57 -3.47 -25.87
N PHE A 44 6.58 -4.29 -25.53
CA PHE A 44 6.77 -5.71 -25.20
C PHE A 44 6.12 -6.67 -26.21
N GLY A 45 5.43 -6.18 -27.24
CA GLY A 45 4.76 -6.98 -28.27
C GLY A 45 3.50 -7.71 -27.79
N ARG A 46 3.10 -7.51 -26.53
CA ARG A 46 1.93 -8.16 -25.90
C ARG A 46 1.29 -7.25 -24.86
N ARG A 47 0.00 -7.46 -24.61
CA ARG A 47 -0.72 -6.77 -23.54
C ARG A 47 -0.52 -7.52 -22.23
N ILE A 48 0.14 -6.89 -21.29
CA ILE A 48 0.33 -7.38 -19.93
C ILE A 48 0.11 -6.22 -18.96
N PRO A 49 -0.45 -6.44 -17.77
CA PRO A 49 -0.58 -5.37 -16.79
C PRO A 49 0.78 -4.81 -16.37
N LYS A 50 0.82 -3.51 -16.12
CA LYS A 50 2.05 -2.73 -15.88
C LYS A 50 2.94 -3.34 -14.80
N GLN A 51 2.35 -3.81 -13.70
CA GLN A 51 3.08 -4.39 -12.56
C GLN A 51 3.95 -5.59 -12.94
N TYR A 52 3.60 -6.31 -14.00
CA TYR A 52 4.38 -7.47 -14.49
C TYR A 52 5.41 -7.12 -15.56
N CYS A 53 5.57 -5.84 -15.89
CA CYS A 53 6.50 -5.38 -16.91
C CYS A 53 7.87 -5.05 -16.31
N CYS A 54 8.94 -5.51 -16.98
CA CYS A 54 10.32 -5.11 -16.70
C CYS A 54 10.61 -3.75 -17.38
N LEU A 55 10.03 -2.69 -16.83
CA LEU A 55 10.18 -1.32 -17.36
C LEU A 55 11.57 -0.77 -17.06
N LEU A 56 12.21 -1.28 -16.01
CA LEU A 56 13.51 -0.84 -15.53
C LEU A 56 14.38 -2.04 -15.11
N GLY A 57 15.41 -2.34 -15.89
CA GLY A 57 16.28 -3.49 -15.63
C GLY A 57 15.61 -4.81 -15.98
N GLU A 58 15.98 -5.87 -15.26
CA GLU A 58 15.56 -7.25 -15.52
C GLU A 58 14.33 -7.68 -14.70
N HIS A 59 14.05 -7.00 -13.60
CA HIS A 59 12.92 -7.29 -12.72
C HIS A 59 11.69 -6.48 -13.11
N SER A 60 10.53 -7.10 -12.91
CA SER A 60 9.25 -6.41 -13.05
C SER A 60 9.02 -5.42 -11.91
N MET A 61 8.02 -4.57 -12.05
CA MET A 61 7.64 -3.63 -10.98
C MET A 61 7.14 -4.36 -9.73
N LEU A 62 6.43 -5.48 -9.91
CA LEU A 62 6.02 -6.37 -8.83
C LEU A 62 7.24 -6.93 -8.08
N GLU A 63 8.20 -7.50 -8.80
CA GLU A 63 9.43 -8.04 -8.19
C GLU A 63 10.21 -6.96 -7.46
N HIS A 64 10.42 -5.79 -8.06
CA HIS A 64 11.08 -4.65 -7.38
C HIS A 64 10.35 -4.24 -6.10
N THR A 65 9.01 -4.26 -6.09
CA THR A 65 8.23 -3.90 -4.91
C THR A 65 8.37 -4.96 -3.81
N LEU A 66 8.22 -6.24 -4.15
CA LEU A 66 8.32 -7.32 -3.18
C LEU A 66 9.74 -7.44 -2.61
N GLU A 67 10.79 -7.41 -3.44
CA GLU A 67 12.18 -7.43 -2.99
C GLU A 67 12.54 -6.28 -2.05
N ARG A 68 11.95 -5.11 -2.29
CA ARG A 68 12.10 -3.94 -1.45
C ARG A 68 11.48 -4.16 -0.07
N LEU A 69 10.26 -4.68 -0.03
CA LEU A 69 9.50 -4.88 1.20
C LEU A 69 9.88 -6.16 1.94
N ASN A 70 10.42 -7.16 1.27
CA ASN A 70 10.94 -8.38 1.90
C ASN A 70 12.16 -8.11 2.80
N LYS A 71 12.72 -6.90 2.76
CA LYS A 71 13.68 -6.42 3.76
C LYS A 71 13.03 -6.07 5.10
N LEU A 72 11.71 -5.97 5.15
CA LEU A 72 10.91 -5.66 6.34
C LEU A 72 9.99 -6.81 6.77
N THR A 73 9.53 -7.60 5.80
CA THR A 73 8.52 -8.65 6.01
C THR A 73 8.92 -9.87 5.19
N PRO A 74 9.07 -11.06 5.77
CA PRO A 74 9.43 -12.26 5.01
C PRO A 74 8.31 -12.68 4.05
N PRO A 75 8.63 -13.49 3.02
CA PRO A 75 7.62 -14.03 2.09
C PRO A 75 6.45 -14.73 2.78
N SER A 76 6.70 -15.42 3.89
CA SER A 76 5.69 -16.12 4.71
C SER A 76 4.66 -15.20 5.38
N ARG A 77 4.90 -13.89 5.40
CA ARG A 77 3.97 -12.85 5.88
C ARG A 77 3.70 -11.78 4.82
N THR A 78 3.87 -12.15 3.56
CA THR A 78 3.52 -11.33 2.41
C THR A 78 2.35 -11.97 1.68
N LEU A 79 1.24 -11.24 1.57
CA LEU A 79 0.06 -11.61 0.79
C LEU A 79 -0.02 -10.71 -0.43
N THR A 80 -0.05 -11.30 -1.62
CA THR A 80 -0.20 -10.56 -2.87
C THR A 80 -1.57 -10.80 -3.49
N VAL A 81 -2.29 -9.73 -3.75
CA VAL A 81 -3.57 -9.75 -4.47
C VAL A 81 -3.29 -9.66 -5.96
N ILE A 82 -3.80 -10.60 -6.75
CA ILE A 82 -3.67 -10.61 -8.22
C ILE A 82 -5.04 -10.67 -8.91
N GLY A 83 -5.09 -10.27 -10.17
CA GLY A 83 -6.30 -10.41 -11.01
C GLY A 83 -6.59 -11.87 -11.36
N THR A 84 -7.82 -12.14 -11.79
CA THR A 84 -8.33 -13.49 -12.12
C THR A 84 -7.43 -14.24 -13.08
N ASP A 85 -7.02 -13.59 -14.16
CA ASP A 85 -6.23 -14.20 -15.25
C ASP A 85 -4.72 -13.95 -15.13
N HIS A 86 -4.29 -13.32 -14.03
CA HIS A 86 -2.88 -12.97 -13.84
C HIS A 86 -2.01 -14.14 -13.37
N GLY A 87 -2.60 -15.27 -12.93
CA GLY A 87 -1.88 -16.40 -12.35
C GLY A 87 -0.64 -16.84 -13.13
N PRO A 88 -0.74 -17.13 -14.45
CA PRO A 88 0.41 -17.60 -15.23
C PRO A 88 1.58 -16.63 -15.31
N ILE A 89 1.32 -15.32 -15.33
CA ILE A 89 2.38 -14.29 -15.39
C ILE A 89 2.90 -13.92 -14.00
N ALA A 90 2.05 -14.00 -12.98
CA ALA A 90 2.38 -13.65 -11.61
C ALA A 90 3.20 -14.75 -10.91
N ALA A 91 2.85 -16.03 -11.11
CA ALA A 91 3.45 -17.14 -10.37
C ALA A 91 4.99 -17.16 -10.38
N PRO A 92 5.70 -17.03 -11.52
CA PRO A 92 7.17 -17.01 -11.52
C PRO A 92 7.75 -15.77 -10.80
N GLN A 93 7.03 -14.65 -10.80
CA GLN A 93 7.48 -13.41 -10.18
C GLN A 93 7.23 -13.39 -8.66
N LEU A 94 6.25 -14.16 -8.19
CA LEU A 94 5.93 -14.28 -6.76
C LEU A 94 6.79 -15.33 -6.05
N ALA A 95 7.36 -16.29 -6.79
CA ALA A 95 8.14 -17.38 -6.24
C ALA A 95 9.29 -16.88 -5.35
N GLY A 96 9.29 -17.30 -4.07
CA GLY A 96 10.26 -16.88 -3.07
C GLY A 96 10.13 -15.43 -2.59
N ARG A 97 9.07 -14.71 -3.02
CA ARG A 97 8.81 -13.31 -2.65
C ARG A 97 7.49 -13.10 -1.92
N SER A 98 6.51 -14.00 -2.13
CA SER A 98 5.19 -13.94 -1.50
C SER A 98 4.62 -15.35 -1.42
N ASP A 99 4.42 -15.87 -0.21
CA ASP A 99 3.93 -17.24 0.00
C ASP A 99 2.41 -17.29 0.02
N HIS A 100 1.74 -16.15 0.19
CA HIS A 100 0.28 -16.05 0.16
C HIS A 100 -0.17 -15.27 -1.07
N VAL A 101 -1.09 -15.83 -1.83
CA VAL A 101 -1.64 -15.22 -3.04
C VAL A 101 -3.15 -15.26 -2.99
N PHE A 102 -3.78 -14.10 -3.01
CA PHE A 102 -5.21 -13.98 -3.19
C PHE A 102 -5.50 -13.64 -4.66
N ARG A 103 -6.17 -14.58 -5.36
CA ARG A 103 -6.65 -14.36 -6.72
C ARG A 103 -8.09 -13.89 -6.65
N GLN A 104 -8.32 -12.61 -6.97
CA GLN A 104 -9.68 -12.05 -6.96
C GLN A 104 -10.51 -12.64 -8.12
N PRO A 105 -11.78 -13.05 -7.88
CA PRO A 105 -12.62 -13.66 -8.92
C PRO A 105 -13.10 -12.68 -9.99
N GLY A 106 -12.97 -11.38 -9.76
CA GLY A 106 -13.37 -10.33 -10.69
C GLY A 106 -12.91 -8.96 -10.23
N ALA A 107 -13.06 -7.94 -11.06
CA ALA A 107 -12.73 -6.57 -10.71
C ALA A 107 -13.86 -5.92 -9.89
N ARG A 108 -13.54 -5.47 -8.66
CA ARG A 108 -14.44 -4.70 -7.78
C ARG A 108 -13.73 -3.47 -7.19
N ASP A 109 -12.78 -2.91 -7.97
CA ASP A 109 -11.89 -1.83 -7.55
C ASP A 109 -10.99 -2.23 -6.35
N THR A 110 -10.24 -1.29 -5.79
CA THR A 110 -9.13 -1.58 -4.90
C THR A 110 -9.56 -1.96 -3.49
N ALA A 111 -10.63 -1.36 -2.96
CA ALA A 111 -11.03 -1.57 -1.57
C ALA A 111 -11.58 -2.98 -1.32
N VAL A 112 -12.42 -3.53 -2.21
CA VAL A 112 -12.96 -4.88 -2.02
C VAL A 112 -11.83 -5.90 -1.96
N ALA A 113 -10.88 -5.81 -2.89
CA ALA A 113 -9.73 -6.71 -2.94
C ALA A 113 -8.83 -6.59 -1.70
N LEU A 114 -8.58 -5.35 -1.26
CA LEU A 114 -7.81 -5.06 -0.05
C LEU A 114 -8.48 -5.66 1.19
N TYR A 115 -9.77 -5.39 1.39
CA TYR A 115 -10.46 -5.79 2.62
C TYR A 115 -10.72 -7.31 2.69
N VAL A 116 -10.94 -7.99 1.57
CA VAL A 116 -10.97 -9.48 1.54
C VAL A 116 -9.61 -10.05 1.96
N ALA A 117 -8.52 -9.53 1.41
CA ALA A 117 -7.17 -9.95 1.78
C ALA A 117 -6.83 -9.58 3.25
N LEU A 118 -7.28 -8.42 3.72
CA LEU A 118 -7.13 -8.01 5.11
C LEU A 118 -7.94 -8.91 6.06
N ALA A 119 -9.12 -9.39 5.67
CA ALA A 119 -9.91 -10.37 6.42
C ALA A 119 -9.14 -11.69 6.62
N MET A 120 -8.39 -12.14 5.59
CA MET A 120 -7.51 -13.30 5.70
C MET A 120 -6.41 -13.06 6.72
N ILE A 121 -5.71 -11.93 6.64
CA ILE A 121 -4.67 -11.55 7.62
C ILE A 121 -5.28 -11.43 9.02
N ARG A 122 -6.46 -10.80 9.17
CA ARG A 122 -7.18 -10.68 10.43
C ARG A 122 -7.49 -12.03 11.07
N ARG A 123 -7.84 -13.03 10.26
CA ARG A 123 -8.09 -14.39 10.73
C ARG A 123 -6.83 -15.09 11.21
N TRP A 124 -5.70 -14.89 10.49
CA TRP A 124 -4.44 -15.54 10.81
C TRP A 124 -3.70 -14.82 11.95
N HIS A 125 -3.66 -13.49 11.92
CA HIS A 125 -2.89 -12.63 12.82
C HIS A 125 -3.68 -11.35 13.17
N PRO A 126 -4.66 -11.43 14.10
CA PRO A 126 -5.55 -10.30 14.40
C PRO A 126 -4.82 -9.07 14.94
N ASN A 127 -3.66 -9.24 15.57
CA ASN A 127 -2.85 -8.16 16.15
C ASN A 127 -1.75 -7.64 15.19
N ALA A 128 -1.78 -8.05 13.92
CA ALA A 128 -0.74 -7.65 12.97
C ALA A 128 -0.77 -6.16 12.65
N THR A 129 0.41 -5.63 12.33
CA THR A 129 0.58 -4.35 11.63
C THR A 129 0.75 -4.63 10.15
N VAL A 130 -0.10 -4.05 9.32
CA VAL A 130 -0.14 -4.32 7.88
C VAL A 130 0.37 -3.11 7.11
N THR A 131 1.29 -3.35 6.17
CA THR A 131 1.65 -2.40 5.12
C THR A 131 0.90 -2.75 3.86
N VAL A 132 -0.01 -1.90 3.44
CA VAL A 132 -0.68 -1.96 2.14
C VAL A 132 0.15 -1.20 1.13
N THR A 133 0.41 -1.78 -0.04
CA THR A 133 1.22 -1.14 -1.09
C THR A 133 0.76 -1.52 -2.49
N PRO A 134 0.70 -0.56 -3.43
CA PRO A 134 0.63 -0.88 -4.85
C PRO A 134 1.95 -1.50 -5.33
N THR A 135 1.90 -2.26 -6.42
CA THR A 135 3.06 -2.98 -6.94
C THR A 135 3.57 -2.44 -8.27
N ASP A 136 3.06 -1.28 -8.68
CA ASP A 136 3.26 -0.70 -10.01
C ASP A 136 3.84 0.73 -9.97
N HIS A 137 4.42 1.12 -8.82
CA HIS A 137 5.04 2.44 -8.65
C HIS A 137 6.56 2.39 -8.76
N TYR A 138 7.13 3.44 -9.37
CA TYR A 138 8.56 3.70 -9.36
C TYR A 138 8.98 4.35 -8.05
N VAL A 139 10.03 3.84 -7.43
CA VAL A 139 10.54 4.30 -6.13
C VAL A 139 12.05 4.15 -6.05
N VAL A 140 12.78 5.23 -5.84
CA VAL A 140 14.26 5.26 -5.72
C VAL A 140 14.70 6.37 -4.77
N PRO A 141 15.70 6.14 -3.91
CA PRO A 141 16.40 4.89 -3.66
C PRO A 141 15.59 3.93 -2.76
N SER A 142 15.64 2.63 -3.08
CA SER A 142 14.89 1.61 -2.34
C SER A 142 15.22 1.56 -0.84
N ALA A 143 16.49 1.76 -0.45
CA ALA A 143 16.89 1.71 0.96
C ALA A 143 16.19 2.81 1.76
N ARG A 144 16.20 4.04 1.25
CA ARG A 144 15.53 5.17 1.91
C ARG A 144 14.03 4.96 2.07
N TYR A 145 13.40 4.42 1.03
CA TYR A 145 11.98 4.07 1.10
C TYR A 145 11.69 3.00 2.16
N VAL A 146 12.51 1.96 2.24
CA VAL A 146 12.37 0.90 3.26
C VAL A 146 12.45 1.49 4.67
N ASP A 147 13.38 2.42 4.92
CA ASP A 147 13.50 3.10 6.21
C ASP A 147 12.25 3.94 6.53
N GLN A 148 11.68 4.63 5.53
CA GLN A 148 10.45 5.40 5.71
C GLN A 148 9.24 4.48 6.03
N VAL A 149 9.12 3.33 5.37
CA VAL A 149 8.08 2.34 5.68
C VAL A 149 8.26 1.75 7.08
N ARG A 150 9.51 1.49 7.49
CA ARG A 150 9.81 1.02 8.86
C ARG A 150 9.33 2.05 9.90
N ILE A 151 9.60 3.33 9.68
CA ILE A 151 9.12 4.41 10.55
C ILE A 151 7.58 4.42 10.57
N ALA A 152 6.91 4.35 9.42
CA ALA A 152 5.46 4.34 9.34
C ALA A 152 4.82 3.16 10.11
N ARG A 153 5.41 1.97 10.04
CA ARG A 153 4.98 0.81 10.85
C ARG A 153 5.11 1.08 12.35
N GLY A 154 6.24 1.64 12.79
CA GLY A 154 6.44 2.04 14.19
C GLY A 154 5.40 3.05 14.66
N VAL A 155 5.08 4.03 13.82
CA VAL A 155 4.01 5.01 14.10
C VAL A 155 2.64 4.34 14.18
N ALA A 156 2.31 3.44 13.24
CA ALA A 156 1.04 2.72 13.22
C ALA A 156 0.82 1.87 14.51
N ARG A 157 1.88 1.24 15.03
CA ARG A 157 1.80 0.53 16.32
C ARG A 157 1.56 1.47 17.50
N ARG A 158 2.08 2.69 17.44
CA ARG A 158 1.90 3.70 18.49
C ARG A 158 0.55 4.39 18.41
N LEU A 159 0.08 4.69 17.19
CA LEU A 159 -1.21 5.34 16.91
C LEU A 159 -2.24 4.29 16.45
N ARG A 160 -2.59 3.38 17.35
CA ARG A 160 -3.35 2.16 17.05
C ARG A 160 -4.73 2.37 16.41
N ASP A 161 -5.29 3.58 16.52
CA ASP A 161 -6.59 3.95 15.97
C ASP A 161 -6.50 4.71 14.64
N SER A 162 -5.28 4.90 14.13
CA SER A 162 -5.02 5.67 12.91
C SER A 162 -4.28 4.85 11.86
N VAL A 163 -4.55 5.17 10.59
CA VAL A 163 -3.82 4.62 9.46
C VAL A 163 -2.82 5.65 8.97
N VAL A 164 -1.54 5.28 8.94
CA VAL A 164 -0.45 6.12 8.42
C VAL A 164 -0.40 6.00 6.92
N VAL A 165 -0.70 7.06 6.19
CA VAL A 165 -0.56 7.13 4.72
C VAL A 165 0.73 7.85 4.35
N LEU A 166 1.45 7.32 3.36
CA LEU A 166 2.69 7.91 2.89
C LEU A 166 2.42 8.81 1.69
N GLY A 167 2.92 10.03 1.76
CA GLY A 167 2.77 11.01 0.69
C GLY A 167 4.10 11.60 0.25
N VAL A 168 4.16 12.10 -0.98
CA VAL A 168 5.32 12.81 -1.53
C VAL A 168 4.96 14.27 -1.84
N PRO A 169 5.90 15.21 -1.68
CA PRO A 169 5.67 16.60 -2.08
C PRO A 169 5.35 16.67 -3.59
N PRO A 170 4.24 17.32 -3.96
CA PRO A 170 3.90 17.54 -5.36
C PRO A 170 4.94 18.44 -6.04
N THR A 171 5.31 18.11 -7.28
CA THR A 171 6.18 18.94 -8.12
C THR A 171 5.39 19.82 -9.09
N GLU A 172 4.14 19.47 -9.34
CA GLU A 172 3.20 20.17 -10.24
C GLU A 172 1.76 19.80 -9.87
N PRO A 173 0.75 20.59 -10.30
CA PRO A 173 -0.65 20.17 -10.20
C PRO A 173 -0.93 19.02 -11.17
N ASP A 174 -1.33 17.86 -10.66
CA ASP A 174 -1.65 16.69 -11.45
C ASP A 174 -3.08 16.18 -11.16
N PRO A 175 -4.02 16.30 -12.13
CA PRO A 175 -5.41 15.91 -11.95
C PRO A 175 -5.64 14.38 -11.97
N GLU A 176 -4.59 13.57 -12.17
CA GLU A 176 -4.72 12.10 -12.16
C GLU A 176 -4.34 11.46 -10.83
N LEU A 177 -3.77 12.25 -9.90
CA LEU A 177 -3.33 11.78 -8.59
C LEU A 177 -4.31 12.16 -7.47
N GLY A 178 -4.26 11.41 -6.38
CA GLY A 178 -4.92 11.75 -5.13
C GLY A 178 -4.03 12.64 -4.26
N TYR A 179 -4.66 13.52 -3.49
CA TYR A 179 -3.98 14.50 -2.62
C TYR A 179 -4.40 14.35 -1.17
N LEU A 180 -3.43 14.51 -0.28
CA LEU A 180 -3.62 14.60 1.16
C LEU A 180 -3.59 16.08 1.56
N ALA A 181 -4.72 16.64 2.00
CA ALA A 181 -4.77 17.94 2.63
C ALA A 181 -4.35 17.78 4.09
N LEU A 182 -3.31 18.51 4.50
CA LEU A 182 -2.64 18.30 5.78
C LEU A 182 -2.99 19.36 6.80
N GLY A 183 -3.34 18.91 8.01
CA GLY A 183 -3.52 19.74 9.20
C GLY A 183 -2.21 19.92 9.99
N GLU A 184 -2.34 20.04 11.29
CA GLU A 184 -1.23 20.23 12.23
C GLU A 184 -0.36 18.97 12.38
N ARG A 185 0.86 19.16 12.88
CA ARG A 185 1.75 18.07 13.29
C ARG A 185 1.23 17.46 14.60
N LEU A 186 1.38 16.14 14.73
CA LEU A 186 1.07 15.48 15.99
C LEU A 186 2.17 15.78 17.01
N THR A 187 1.78 16.20 18.20
CA THR A 187 2.72 16.55 19.29
C THR A 187 3.55 15.34 19.69
N GLU A 188 2.92 14.16 19.74
CA GLU A 188 3.54 12.91 20.18
C GLU A 188 4.50 12.33 19.12
N VAL A 189 4.28 12.66 17.84
CA VAL A 189 5.09 12.19 16.71
C VAL A 189 5.23 13.31 15.68
N PRO A 190 6.16 14.24 15.85
CA PRO A 190 6.27 15.46 15.02
C PRO A 190 6.53 15.23 13.52
N LEU A 191 6.95 14.02 13.11
CA LEU A 191 7.09 13.64 11.71
C LEU A 191 5.73 13.43 11.02
N ILE A 192 4.66 13.28 11.81
CA ILE A 192 3.32 12.95 11.35
C ILE A 192 2.44 14.18 11.38
N ARG A 193 1.59 14.32 10.38
CA ARG A 193 0.56 15.36 10.30
C ARG A 193 -0.83 14.73 10.24
N ARG A 194 -1.84 15.41 10.80
CA ARG A 194 -3.23 15.03 10.60
C ARG A 194 -3.60 15.18 9.13
N VAL A 195 -4.42 14.28 8.62
CA VAL A 195 -5.10 14.45 7.34
C VAL A 195 -6.45 15.11 7.64
N VAL A 196 -6.66 16.30 7.07
CA VAL A 196 -7.92 17.07 7.23
C VAL A 196 -8.83 16.94 6.01
N GLY A 197 -8.34 16.30 4.97
CA GLY A 197 -9.10 15.97 3.77
C GLY A 197 -8.28 15.14 2.80
N PHE A 198 -8.95 14.32 2.05
CA PHE A 198 -8.40 13.60 0.91
C PHE A 198 -9.14 14.05 -0.34
N VAL A 199 -8.46 14.23 -1.46
CA VAL A 199 -9.09 14.66 -2.71
C VAL A 199 -8.58 13.79 -3.85
N GLU A 200 -9.44 12.93 -4.37
CA GLU A 200 -9.11 12.05 -5.50
C GLU A 200 -9.31 12.78 -6.82
N LYS A 201 -8.25 12.87 -7.60
CA LYS A 201 -8.26 13.44 -8.96
C LYS A 201 -8.96 14.81 -9.04
N PRO A 202 -8.45 15.82 -8.31
CA PRO A 202 -9.06 17.13 -8.22
C PRO A 202 -9.07 17.88 -9.57
N ALA A 203 -9.95 18.86 -9.70
CA ALA A 203 -9.79 19.88 -10.73
C ALA A 203 -8.46 20.65 -10.51
N PRO A 204 -7.83 21.18 -11.58
CA PRO A 204 -6.52 21.83 -11.48
C PRO A 204 -6.43 22.91 -10.41
N SER A 205 -7.42 23.78 -10.30
CA SER A 205 -7.47 24.83 -9.26
C SER A 205 -7.52 24.28 -7.84
N ARG A 206 -8.17 23.14 -7.62
CA ARG A 206 -8.19 22.48 -6.32
C ARG A 206 -6.85 21.82 -5.99
N ALA A 207 -6.19 21.22 -7.01
CA ALA A 207 -4.85 20.67 -6.86
C ALA A 207 -3.85 21.77 -6.46
N GLU A 208 -3.86 22.91 -7.15
CA GLU A 208 -3.03 24.09 -6.85
C GLU A 208 -3.24 24.57 -5.41
N GLN A 209 -4.50 24.66 -4.97
CA GLN A 209 -4.81 25.06 -3.59
C GLN A 209 -4.23 24.08 -2.57
N VAL A 210 -4.41 22.77 -2.75
CA VAL A 210 -3.87 21.76 -1.81
C VAL A 210 -2.34 21.82 -1.77
N ILE A 211 -1.69 22.05 -2.92
CA ILE A 211 -0.24 22.23 -3.00
C ILE A 211 0.19 23.49 -2.23
N ALA A 212 -0.47 24.62 -2.44
CA ALA A 212 -0.17 25.88 -1.77
C ALA A 212 -0.29 25.76 -0.23
N ASP A 213 -1.23 24.93 0.23
CA ASP A 213 -1.45 24.62 1.66
C ASP A 213 -0.46 23.56 2.21
N GLY A 214 0.53 23.15 1.40
CA GLY A 214 1.55 22.16 1.80
C GLY A 214 1.05 20.72 1.84
N GLY A 215 0.05 20.39 1.04
CA GLY A 215 -0.46 19.04 0.86
C GLY A 215 0.52 18.13 0.12
N LEU A 216 0.24 16.83 0.14
CA LEU A 216 1.09 15.79 -0.49
C LEU A 216 0.30 15.00 -1.54
N TRP A 217 0.99 14.49 -2.56
CA TRP A 217 0.44 13.40 -3.37
C TRP A 217 0.35 12.12 -2.55
N ASN A 218 -0.76 11.43 -2.64
CA ASN A 218 -0.93 10.11 -2.03
C ASN A 218 -0.20 9.04 -2.84
N THR A 219 0.65 8.26 -2.18
CA THR A 219 1.36 7.15 -2.82
C THR A 219 0.61 5.82 -2.78
N MET A 220 -0.59 5.79 -2.23
CA MET A 220 -1.38 4.57 -1.98
C MET A 220 -0.68 3.56 -1.05
N VAL A 221 0.40 3.97 -0.38
CA VAL A 221 1.06 3.16 0.65
C VAL A 221 0.51 3.56 2.00
N ALA A 222 -0.02 2.57 2.72
CA ALA A 222 -0.62 2.77 4.03
C ALA A 222 -0.11 1.74 5.04
N CYS A 223 0.11 2.17 6.27
CA CYS A 223 0.48 1.31 7.39
C CYS A 223 -0.55 1.47 8.52
N GLY A 224 -1.07 0.37 9.02
CA GLY A 224 -2.03 0.38 10.12
C GLY A 224 -2.06 -0.96 10.85
N THR A 225 -2.53 -0.97 12.10
CA THR A 225 -2.94 -2.24 12.71
C THR A 225 -4.10 -2.82 11.91
N VAL A 226 -4.31 -4.13 11.97
CA VAL A 226 -5.48 -4.77 11.37
C VAL A 226 -6.76 -4.08 11.82
N ASP A 227 -6.87 -3.76 13.11
CA ASP A 227 -8.06 -3.09 13.67
C ASP A 227 -8.20 -1.66 13.13
N ALA A 228 -7.12 -0.85 13.05
CA ALA A 228 -7.20 0.50 12.50
C ALA A 228 -7.67 0.52 11.04
N LEU A 229 -7.14 -0.40 10.22
CA LEU A 229 -7.57 -0.56 8.83
C LEU A 229 -9.01 -1.05 8.73
N TRP A 230 -9.43 -1.95 9.63
CA TRP A 230 -10.79 -2.46 9.68
C TRP A 230 -11.80 -1.38 10.06
N GLU A 231 -11.49 -0.59 11.08
CA GLU A 231 -12.33 0.53 11.53
C GLU A 231 -12.39 1.67 10.50
N LEU A 232 -11.30 1.92 9.77
CA LEU A 232 -11.32 2.84 8.62
C LEU A 232 -12.36 2.38 7.58
N GLY A 233 -12.36 1.09 7.23
CA GLY A 233 -13.34 0.51 6.33
C GLY A 233 -14.77 0.55 6.89
N ARG A 234 -14.93 0.25 8.18
CA ARG A 234 -16.23 0.25 8.85
C ARG A 234 -16.87 1.64 8.83
N GLN A 235 -16.08 2.68 9.07
CA GLN A 235 -16.57 4.04 9.03
C GLN A 235 -16.94 4.50 7.63
N ALA A 236 -16.14 4.14 6.62
CA ALA A 236 -16.31 4.60 5.25
C ALA A 236 -17.32 3.76 4.44
N GLU A 237 -17.27 2.44 4.59
CA GLU A 237 -18.06 1.45 3.83
C GLU A 237 -18.59 0.35 4.76
N PRO A 238 -19.53 0.65 5.66
CA PRO A 238 -20.02 -0.29 6.67
C PRO A 238 -20.58 -1.57 6.07
N GLN A 239 -21.27 -1.51 4.93
CA GLN A 239 -21.84 -2.69 4.27
C GLN A 239 -20.77 -3.70 3.83
N LEU A 240 -19.63 -3.21 3.34
CA LEU A 240 -18.49 -4.06 2.98
C LEU A 240 -17.96 -4.80 4.21
N ILE A 241 -17.76 -4.08 5.30
CA ILE A 241 -17.20 -4.66 6.52
C ILE A 241 -18.18 -5.62 7.20
N ASP A 242 -19.48 -5.35 7.20
CA ASP A 242 -20.50 -6.26 7.75
C ASP A 242 -20.52 -7.61 7.02
N ILE A 243 -20.37 -7.60 5.69
CA ILE A 243 -20.24 -8.85 4.90
C ILE A 243 -18.92 -9.55 5.27
N LEU A 244 -17.84 -8.81 5.42
CA LEU A 244 -16.51 -9.37 5.71
C LEU A 244 -16.39 -9.87 7.15
N ASP A 245 -17.11 -9.32 8.12
CA ASP A 245 -17.19 -9.89 9.47
C ASP A 245 -17.77 -11.30 9.45
N SER A 246 -18.72 -11.56 8.55
CA SER A 246 -19.27 -12.90 8.33
C SER A 246 -18.31 -13.82 7.56
N PHE A 247 -17.39 -13.26 6.77
CA PHE A 247 -16.38 -13.99 6.02
C PHE A 247 -15.17 -14.41 6.87
N VAL A 248 -14.72 -13.57 7.81
CA VAL A 248 -13.51 -13.84 8.63
C VAL A 248 -13.49 -15.24 9.24
N PRO A 249 -14.59 -15.78 9.84
CA PRO A 249 -14.62 -17.14 10.38
C PRO A 249 -14.48 -18.25 9.32
N LEU A 250 -14.78 -17.94 8.05
CA LEU A 250 -14.76 -18.91 6.96
C LEU A 250 -13.37 -19.06 6.33
N VAL A 251 -12.44 -18.13 6.60
CA VAL A 251 -11.06 -18.19 6.09
C VAL A 251 -10.36 -19.47 6.54
N GLY A 252 -9.80 -20.21 5.60
CA GLY A 252 -9.15 -21.51 5.82
C GLY A 252 -10.12 -22.69 5.95
N THR A 253 -11.43 -22.48 5.76
CA THR A 253 -12.43 -23.56 5.72
C THR A 253 -12.76 -23.95 4.28
N ARG A 254 -13.54 -25.03 4.10
CA ARG A 254 -14.03 -25.45 2.79
C ARG A 254 -14.98 -24.43 2.12
N ASP A 255 -15.58 -23.55 2.91
CA ASP A 255 -16.58 -22.59 2.46
C ASP A 255 -15.94 -21.23 2.04
N GLU A 256 -14.62 -21.09 2.17
CA GLU A 256 -13.87 -19.85 1.85
C GLU A 256 -14.11 -19.40 0.41
N THR A 257 -13.95 -20.30 -0.57
CA THR A 257 -14.08 -19.96 -1.99
C THR A 257 -15.48 -19.47 -2.34
N ASP A 258 -16.51 -20.16 -1.88
CA ASP A 258 -17.90 -19.81 -2.14
C ASP A 258 -18.26 -18.45 -1.49
N ALA A 259 -17.72 -18.19 -0.29
CA ALA A 259 -17.91 -16.91 0.40
C ALA A 259 -17.23 -15.76 -0.36
N ILE A 260 -16.02 -15.94 -0.86
CA ILE A 260 -15.31 -14.94 -1.70
C ILE A 260 -16.13 -14.66 -2.97
N GLU A 261 -16.60 -15.67 -3.67
CA GLU A 261 -17.44 -15.50 -4.86
C GLU A 261 -18.74 -14.76 -4.55
N TYR A 262 -19.37 -15.06 -3.40
CA TYR A 262 -20.54 -14.34 -2.93
C TYR A 262 -20.23 -12.84 -2.71
N ILE A 263 -19.14 -12.51 -2.00
CA ILE A 263 -18.73 -11.13 -1.77
C ILE A 263 -18.57 -10.38 -3.10
N TYR A 264 -17.84 -10.97 -4.06
CA TYR A 264 -17.61 -10.33 -5.35
C TYR A 264 -18.85 -10.20 -6.22
N ARG A 265 -19.87 -11.03 -6.02
CA ARG A 265 -21.19 -10.88 -6.67
C ARG A 265 -22.06 -9.83 -6.00
N ALA A 266 -22.03 -9.77 -4.67
CA ALA A 266 -22.87 -8.88 -3.88
C ALA A 266 -22.38 -7.42 -3.88
N MET A 267 -21.04 -7.21 -3.92
CA MET A 267 -20.45 -5.88 -3.82
C MET A 267 -20.36 -5.17 -5.16
N LEU A 268 -20.70 -3.88 -5.17
CA LEU A 268 -20.33 -2.95 -6.22
C LEU A 268 -18.83 -2.62 -6.13
N PRO A 269 -18.20 -2.09 -7.20
CA PRO A 269 -16.84 -1.57 -7.12
C PRO A 269 -16.70 -0.47 -6.05
N VAL A 270 -15.70 -0.61 -5.17
CA VAL A 270 -15.40 0.34 -4.09
C VAL A 270 -13.95 0.79 -4.23
N SER A 271 -13.74 2.09 -4.44
CA SER A 271 -12.41 2.69 -4.56
C SER A 271 -11.82 2.99 -3.19
N LEU A 272 -10.59 2.53 -2.94
CA LEU A 272 -9.89 2.83 -1.70
C LEU A 272 -9.67 4.34 -1.49
N SER A 273 -9.37 5.07 -2.56
CA SER A 273 -9.14 6.51 -2.48
C SER A 273 -10.44 7.28 -2.23
N ARG A 274 -11.43 7.09 -3.12
CA ARG A 274 -12.66 7.89 -3.15
C ARG A 274 -13.65 7.47 -2.08
N ASP A 275 -13.84 6.14 -1.95
CA ASP A 275 -14.92 5.61 -1.13
C ASP A 275 -14.45 5.30 0.29
N VAL A 276 -13.13 5.22 0.53
CA VAL A 276 -12.60 4.96 1.87
C VAL A 276 -11.80 6.15 2.41
N PHE A 277 -10.72 6.55 1.77
CA PHE A 277 -9.85 7.62 2.29
C PHE A 277 -10.52 8.99 2.28
N GLU A 278 -11.27 9.32 1.24
CA GLU A 278 -11.96 10.60 1.11
C GLU A 278 -13.15 10.73 2.08
N ARG A 279 -13.78 9.59 2.44
CA ARG A 279 -14.94 9.57 3.36
C ARG A 279 -14.59 9.52 4.84
N ALA A 280 -13.37 9.07 5.19
CA ALA A 280 -12.92 8.97 6.57
C ALA A 280 -11.49 9.53 6.76
N PRO A 281 -11.21 10.77 6.31
CA PRO A 281 -9.87 11.35 6.38
C PRO A 281 -9.36 11.54 7.81
N GLU A 282 -10.25 11.68 8.80
CA GLU A 282 -9.88 11.82 10.21
C GLU A 282 -9.27 10.56 10.83
N ARG A 283 -9.45 9.40 10.17
CA ARG A 283 -8.75 8.15 10.52
C ARG A 283 -7.34 8.08 9.96
N LEU A 284 -6.97 9.03 9.10
CA LEU A 284 -5.69 9.06 8.43
C LEU A 284 -4.73 10.03 9.10
N VAL A 285 -3.48 9.63 9.15
CA VAL A 285 -2.36 10.51 9.46
C VAL A 285 -1.32 10.37 8.36
N ALA A 286 -0.63 11.44 8.01
CA ALA A 286 0.29 11.47 6.89
C ALA A 286 1.75 11.51 7.35
N GLN A 287 2.57 10.67 6.73
CA GLN A 287 4.02 10.74 6.77
C GLN A 287 4.55 11.18 5.40
N GLN A 288 5.38 12.22 5.38
CA GLN A 288 6.05 12.63 4.15
C GLN A 288 7.22 11.68 3.84
N LEU A 289 7.32 11.25 2.60
CA LEU A 289 8.46 10.50 2.07
C LEU A 289 9.58 11.47 1.67
N ASP A 290 10.61 11.58 2.50
CA ASP A 290 11.74 12.46 2.25
C ASP A 290 12.90 11.74 1.55
N GLY A 291 13.47 12.38 0.52
CA GLY A 291 14.61 11.87 -0.22
C GLY A 291 14.33 10.60 -1.03
N VAL A 292 13.10 10.49 -1.51
CA VAL A 292 12.64 9.40 -2.38
C VAL A 292 12.05 10.00 -3.65
N ASP A 293 12.59 9.60 -4.80
CA ASP A 293 11.99 9.85 -6.10
C ASP A 293 10.87 8.84 -6.30
N TRP A 294 9.64 9.32 -6.43
CA TRP A 294 8.45 8.52 -6.60
C TRP A 294 7.67 8.91 -7.85
N SER A 295 7.07 7.94 -8.50
CA SER A 295 6.07 8.14 -9.55
C SER A 295 5.12 6.95 -9.62
N ASP A 296 3.84 7.22 -9.87
CA ASP A 296 2.84 6.18 -10.15
C ASP A 296 3.03 5.54 -11.54
N TRP A 297 3.87 6.15 -12.39
CA TRP A 297 4.04 5.72 -13.80
C TRP A 297 2.70 5.49 -14.51
N GLY A 298 1.75 6.39 -14.27
CA GLY A 298 0.41 6.32 -14.83
C GLY A 298 0.32 6.72 -16.30
N ARG A 299 1.37 7.40 -16.83
CA ARG A 299 1.46 7.86 -18.23
C ARG A 299 2.80 7.48 -18.85
N PRO A 300 2.85 7.24 -20.18
CA PRO A 300 4.09 6.93 -20.91
C PRO A 300 5.19 7.97 -20.69
N GLU A 301 4.82 9.27 -20.69
CA GLU A 301 5.75 10.38 -20.57
C GLU A 301 6.53 10.34 -19.24
N ARG A 302 5.88 9.94 -18.14
CA ARG A 302 6.55 9.77 -16.84
C ARG A 302 7.55 8.63 -16.84
N ILE A 303 7.24 7.55 -17.55
CA ILE A 303 8.16 6.41 -17.71
C ILE A 303 9.38 6.85 -18.54
N GLU A 304 9.14 7.46 -19.69
CA GLU A 304 10.22 7.84 -20.61
C GLU A 304 11.13 8.93 -20.01
N SER A 305 10.59 9.89 -19.25
CA SER A 305 11.39 10.90 -18.57
C SER A 305 12.37 10.28 -17.56
N VAL A 306 11.92 9.34 -16.74
CA VAL A 306 12.77 8.62 -15.79
C VAL A 306 13.83 7.79 -16.52
N LEU A 307 13.46 7.09 -17.59
CA LEU A 307 14.38 6.29 -18.39
C LEU A 307 15.44 7.16 -19.09
N ALA A 308 15.07 8.34 -19.59
CA ALA A 308 16.00 9.28 -20.21
C ALA A 308 17.05 9.80 -19.20
N VAL A 309 16.62 10.21 -18.01
CA VAL A 309 17.53 10.66 -16.94
C VAL A 309 18.51 9.56 -16.54
N ARG A 310 18.04 8.31 -16.44
CA ARG A 310 18.90 7.18 -16.09
C ARG A 310 19.90 6.84 -17.20
N ARG A 311 19.50 6.89 -18.47
CA ARG A 311 20.40 6.70 -19.62
C ARG A 311 21.50 7.77 -19.62
N SER A 312 21.14 9.04 -19.38
CA SER A 312 22.11 10.13 -19.31
C SER A 312 23.12 9.95 -18.17
N ARG A 313 22.67 9.50 -16.99
CA ARG A 313 23.54 9.22 -15.84
C ARG A 313 24.45 8.01 -16.08
N ALA A 314 24.00 7.01 -16.81
CA ALA A 314 24.83 5.84 -17.16
C ALA A 314 25.92 6.15 -18.22
N LEU A 315 25.71 7.20 -19.03
CA LEU A 315 26.66 7.67 -20.05
C LEU A 315 27.74 8.64 -19.48
N VAL A 316 27.57 9.15 -18.26
CA VAL A 316 28.60 9.93 -17.56
C VAL A 316 29.57 8.96 -16.89
N PRO A 317 30.82 8.82 -17.34
CA PRO A 317 31.80 7.98 -16.67
C PRO A 317 31.94 8.46 -15.21
N SER A 318 31.89 7.52 -14.25
CA SER A 318 32.27 7.84 -12.88
C SER A 318 33.69 8.44 -12.92
N ARG A 319 33.85 9.74 -12.63
CA ARG A 319 35.16 10.30 -12.38
C ARG A 319 35.76 9.50 -11.23
N ALA A 320 36.65 8.58 -11.55
CA ALA A 320 37.51 7.96 -10.59
C ALA A 320 38.23 9.07 -9.84
N TYR A 321 38.03 9.17 -8.55
CA TYR A 321 38.93 9.89 -7.68
C TYR A 321 40.28 9.16 -7.83
N ALA A 322 41.18 9.76 -8.56
CA ALA A 322 42.60 9.41 -8.48
C ALA A 322 43.12 9.89 -7.12
N PRO A 323 44.00 9.11 -6.49
CA PRO A 323 44.52 9.35 -5.14
C PRO A 323 45.30 10.63 -4.99
#